data_85fa18a8efdf5eabaad6617ce8227ffa
#
_entry.id   85fa18a8efdf5eabaad6617ce8227ffa
#
_cell.length_a   1.000
_cell.length_b   1.000
_cell.length_c   1.000
_cell.angle_alpha   90.00
_cell.angle_beta   90.00
_cell.angle_gamma   90.00
#
_symmetry.space_group_name_H-M   'P 1'
#
loop_
_entity.id
_entity.type
_entity.pdbx_description
1 polymer ?
#
loop_
_entity_poly.entity_id
_entity_poly.type
_entity_poly.pdbx_seq_one_letter_code
_entity_poly.pdbx_strand_id
1 'polypeptide(L)'
;MYDVGNIILNSVLTFASVWIVRKFLDTFYEKKRWNVLSVSVWSIYIIFQGYVQFHSGDASVVTTIVNVLLCIMISAISYYGFGKNNIFLLTFFWAVWALVEMIIVFFLNLFCLEQKDFNMIGSIISKIIMLIGTYILSFVWKKRENSLIPVKYYIVFFFVSIGSIYIAAAVFFSENNTVTAMIVFSILLLFNMIILEVYSKITEKTMLEKEKTVYEQQIHMMTNNTKEQKKLMEDFHRERHDLINKLIVLKNEIEHGEKENVIREIDKIIENNHTENYISDSGN
;
A
#
# COMPACT_ATOMS: atom_id res chain seq x y z
N MET A 1 -12.69 -7.18 -45.33
CA MET A 1 -11.76 -8.29 -45.12
C MET A 1 -10.63 -7.75 -44.25
N TYR A 2 -10.51 -8.18 -43.03
CA TYR A 2 -9.42 -7.70 -42.17
C TYR A 2 -8.10 -8.23 -42.75
N ASP A 3 -7.17 -7.34 -43.01
CA ASP A 3 -5.83 -7.70 -43.44
C ASP A 3 -5.15 -8.49 -42.29
N VAL A 4 -4.49 -9.60 -42.59
CA VAL A 4 -3.83 -10.47 -41.61
C VAL A 4 -2.85 -9.65 -40.77
N GLY A 5 -2.20 -8.63 -41.33
CA GLY A 5 -1.33 -7.69 -40.64
C GLY A 5 -2.06 -6.93 -39.56
N ASN A 6 -3.28 -6.44 -39.81
CA ASN A 6 -4.10 -5.72 -38.84
C ASN A 6 -4.55 -6.61 -37.64
N ILE A 7 -4.86 -7.89 -37.95
CA ILE A 7 -5.23 -8.85 -36.89
C ILE A 7 -4.04 -9.10 -35.92
N ILE A 8 -2.86 -9.34 -36.51
CA ILE A 8 -1.64 -9.55 -35.70
C ILE A 8 -1.34 -8.32 -34.86
N LEU A 9 -1.37 -7.13 -35.49
CA LEU A 9 -1.08 -5.89 -34.80
C LEU A 9 -2.06 -5.62 -33.64
N ASN A 10 -3.38 -5.74 -33.87
CA ASN A 10 -4.39 -5.55 -32.86
C ASN A 10 -4.25 -6.56 -31.69
N SER A 11 -3.85 -7.78 -31.98
CA SER A 11 -3.55 -8.79 -30.96
C SER A 11 -2.34 -8.37 -30.11
N VAL A 12 -1.25 -7.92 -30.74
CA VAL A 12 -0.07 -7.42 -30.03
C VAL A 12 -0.41 -6.22 -29.15
N LEU A 13 -1.20 -5.27 -29.66
CA LEU A 13 -1.64 -4.09 -28.90
C LEU A 13 -2.56 -4.45 -27.72
N THR A 14 -3.40 -5.47 -27.87
CA THR A 14 -4.21 -6.03 -26.78
C THR A 14 -3.32 -6.57 -25.67
N PHE A 15 -2.34 -7.41 -26.00
CA PHE A 15 -1.39 -7.94 -25.02
C PHE A 15 -0.55 -6.85 -24.36
N ALA A 16 -0.14 -5.83 -25.11
CA ALA A 16 0.57 -4.68 -24.57
C ALA A 16 -0.28 -3.94 -23.51
N SER A 17 -1.56 -3.69 -23.78
CA SER A 17 -2.48 -3.06 -22.84
C SER A 17 -2.61 -3.86 -21.53
N VAL A 18 -2.81 -5.17 -21.66
CA VAL A 18 -2.89 -6.08 -20.50
C VAL A 18 -1.59 -6.09 -19.70
N TRP A 19 -0.45 -6.10 -20.40
CA TRP A 19 0.88 -6.06 -19.78
C TRP A 19 1.12 -4.76 -19.01
N ILE A 20 0.74 -3.61 -19.57
CA ILE A 20 0.86 -2.30 -18.93
C ILE A 20 0.06 -2.26 -17.62
N VAL A 21 -1.21 -2.68 -17.65
CA VAL A 21 -2.06 -2.74 -16.45
C VAL A 21 -1.48 -3.70 -15.41
N ARG A 22 -1.03 -4.88 -15.84
CA ARG A 22 -0.39 -5.84 -14.94
C ARG A 22 0.87 -5.27 -14.30
N LYS A 23 1.74 -4.62 -15.09
CA LYS A 23 2.97 -4.01 -14.60
C LYS A 23 2.68 -2.88 -13.60
N PHE A 24 1.66 -2.07 -13.88
CA PHE A 24 1.19 -1.04 -12.96
C PHE A 24 0.73 -1.63 -11.62
N LEU A 25 -0.15 -2.63 -11.65
CA LEU A 25 -0.63 -3.29 -10.44
C LEU A 25 0.50 -3.95 -9.64
N ASP A 26 1.44 -4.62 -10.33
CA ASP A 26 2.61 -5.26 -9.71
C ASP A 26 3.56 -4.27 -9.02
N THR A 27 3.51 -2.99 -9.41
CA THR A 27 4.32 -1.94 -8.80
C THR A 27 3.81 -1.57 -7.41
N PHE A 28 2.50 -1.55 -7.23
CA PHE A 28 1.87 -1.06 -6.00
C PHE A 28 1.41 -2.17 -5.05
N TYR A 29 1.12 -3.37 -5.57
CA TYR A 29 0.46 -4.43 -4.82
C TYR A 29 1.21 -5.75 -4.86
N GLU A 30 1.06 -6.53 -3.79
CA GLU A 30 1.55 -7.90 -3.73
C GLU A 30 0.55 -8.86 -4.37
N LYS A 31 1.05 -9.77 -5.21
CA LYS A 31 0.22 -10.79 -5.85
C LYS A 31 -0.29 -11.82 -4.86
N LYS A 32 -1.56 -12.16 -4.97
CA LYS A 32 -2.10 -13.38 -4.37
C LYS A 32 -1.67 -14.61 -5.18
N ARG A 33 -1.74 -15.77 -4.53
CA ARG A 33 -1.60 -17.05 -5.23
C ARG A 33 -2.72 -17.16 -6.28
N TRP A 34 -2.38 -17.56 -7.49
CA TRP A 34 -3.33 -17.71 -8.57
C TRP A 34 -4.42 -18.72 -8.16
N ASN A 35 -5.68 -18.32 -8.29
CA ASN A 35 -6.86 -19.15 -8.12
C ASN A 35 -7.74 -19.07 -9.37
N VAL A 36 -8.74 -19.95 -9.49
CA VAL A 36 -9.63 -20.00 -10.65
C VAL A 36 -10.30 -18.64 -10.91
N LEU A 37 -10.73 -17.95 -9.86
CA LEU A 37 -11.36 -16.63 -9.97
C LEU A 37 -10.39 -15.59 -10.54
N SER A 38 -9.13 -15.59 -10.13
CA SER A 38 -8.11 -14.69 -10.66
C SER A 38 -7.91 -14.92 -12.17
N VAL A 39 -7.78 -16.18 -12.59
CA VAL A 39 -7.63 -16.52 -14.01
C VAL A 39 -8.87 -16.08 -14.81
N SER A 40 -10.08 -16.33 -14.30
CA SER A 40 -11.32 -15.95 -14.98
C SER A 40 -11.43 -14.44 -15.20
N VAL A 41 -11.14 -13.62 -14.18
CA VAL A 41 -11.23 -12.16 -14.29
C VAL A 41 -10.18 -11.61 -15.27
N TRP A 42 -8.94 -12.13 -15.25
CA TRP A 42 -7.92 -11.76 -16.23
C TRP A 42 -8.32 -12.16 -17.67
N SER A 43 -8.94 -13.33 -17.83
CA SER A 43 -9.44 -13.78 -19.16
C SER A 43 -10.54 -12.87 -19.69
N ILE A 44 -11.50 -12.49 -18.83
CA ILE A 44 -12.55 -11.52 -19.17
C ILE A 44 -11.93 -10.19 -19.61
N TYR A 45 -10.93 -9.72 -18.87
CA TYR A 45 -10.24 -8.47 -19.20
C TYR A 45 -9.50 -8.53 -20.55
N ILE A 46 -8.81 -9.64 -20.85
CA ILE A 46 -8.14 -9.85 -22.14
C ILE A 46 -9.15 -9.83 -23.29
N ILE A 47 -10.28 -10.54 -23.15
CA ILE A 47 -11.34 -10.58 -24.15
C ILE A 47 -11.93 -9.18 -24.37
N PHE A 48 -12.19 -8.45 -23.28
CA PHE A 48 -12.72 -7.09 -23.37
C PHE A 48 -11.73 -6.13 -24.03
N GLN A 49 -10.43 -6.19 -23.69
CA GLN A 49 -9.39 -5.40 -24.34
C GLN A 49 -9.27 -5.73 -25.84
N GLY A 50 -9.39 -7.02 -26.20
CA GLY A 50 -9.45 -7.44 -27.59
C GLY A 50 -10.65 -6.82 -28.30
N TYR A 51 -11.84 -6.90 -27.71
CA TYR A 51 -13.03 -6.27 -28.28
C TYR A 51 -12.84 -4.77 -28.53
N VAL A 52 -12.35 -4.02 -27.53
CA VAL A 52 -12.09 -2.58 -27.66
C VAL A 52 -11.07 -2.30 -28.77
N GLN A 53 -9.99 -3.09 -28.87
CA GLN A 53 -8.94 -2.88 -29.86
C GLN A 53 -9.40 -3.17 -31.27
N PHE A 54 -10.27 -4.16 -31.49
CA PHE A 54 -10.81 -4.50 -32.81
C PHE A 54 -11.96 -3.57 -33.24
N HIS A 55 -12.64 -2.92 -32.28
CA HIS A 55 -13.75 -1.98 -32.54
C HIS A 55 -13.35 -0.53 -32.20
N SER A 56 -12.08 -0.18 -32.39
CA SER A 56 -11.44 1.08 -31.99
C SER A 56 -12.05 2.38 -32.56
N GLY A 57 -13.16 2.30 -33.32
CA GLY A 57 -13.93 3.47 -33.74
C GLY A 57 -14.85 4.06 -32.68
N ASP A 58 -15.15 3.31 -31.61
CA ASP A 58 -16.15 3.67 -30.58
C ASP A 58 -15.54 3.81 -29.20
N ALA A 59 -14.43 4.56 -29.07
CA ALA A 59 -13.90 4.92 -27.75
C ALA A 59 -14.92 5.77 -27.00
N SER A 60 -15.84 5.09 -26.32
CA SER A 60 -16.90 5.73 -25.56
C SER A 60 -16.52 5.86 -24.07
N VAL A 61 -17.12 6.84 -23.40
CA VAL A 61 -17.02 6.96 -21.92
C VAL A 61 -17.37 5.63 -21.24
N VAL A 62 -18.28 4.85 -21.84
CA VAL A 62 -18.70 3.53 -21.35
C VAL A 62 -17.52 2.54 -21.34
N THR A 63 -16.72 2.48 -22.41
CA THR A 63 -15.56 1.58 -22.46
C THR A 63 -14.52 1.91 -21.40
N THR A 64 -14.31 3.20 -21.13
CA THR A 64 -13.41 3.66 -20.05
C THR A 64 -13.94 3.26 -18.68
N ILE A 65 -15.23 3.44 -18.40
CA ILE A 65 -15.84 3.03 -17.14
C ILE A 65 -15.72 1.52 -16.94
N VAL A 66 -16.01 0.72 -17.96
CA VAL A 66 -15.88 -0.76 -17.90
C VAL A 66 -14.42 -1.16 -17.64
N ASN A 67 -13.45 -0.51 -18.29
CA ASN A 67 -12.03 -0.74 -18.04
C ASN A 67 -11.67 -0.50 -16.57
N VAL A 68 -12.08 0.62 -16.00
CA VAL A 68 -11.83 0.95 -14.58
C VAL A 68 -12.45 -0.10 -13.66
N LEU A 69 -13.70 -0.49 -13.90
CA LEU A 69 -14.40 -1.50 -13.10
C LEU A 69 -13.70 -2.87 -13.17
N LEU A 70 -13.29 -3.32 -14.36
CA LEU A 70 -12.55 -4.57 -14.53
C LEU A 70 -11.20 -4.52 -13.81
N CYS A 71 -10.47 -3.40 -13.88
CA CYS A 71 -9.21 -3.24 -13.15
C CYS A 71 -9.42 -3.25 -11.62
N ILE A 72 -10.51 -2.68 -11.12
CA ILE A 72 -10.90 -2.77 -9.70
C ILE A 72 -11.16 -4.22 -9.32
N MET A 73 -11.90 -4.98 -10.13
CA MET A 73 -12.16 -6.40 -9.89
C MET A 73 -10.87 -7.24 -9.89
N ILE A 74 -9.98 -7.01 -10.87
CA ILE A 74 -8.66 -7.65 -10.93
C ILE A 74 -7.86 -7.36 -9.65
N SER A 75 -7.81 -6.10 -9.23
CA SER A 75 -7.07 -5.69 -8.03
C SER A 75 -7.63 -6.36 -6.77
N ALA A 76 -8.94 -6.43 -6.61
CA ALA A 76 -9.59 -7.05 -5.46
C ALA A 76 -9.34 -8.57 -5.36
N ILE A 77 -9.37 -9.26 -6.51
CA ILE A 77 -9.29 -10.72 -6.57
C ILE A 77 -7.85 -11.21 -6.61
N SER A 78 -6.98 -10.56 -7.40
CA SER A 78 -5.64 -11.06 -7.72
C SER A 78 -4.53 -10.51 -6.84
N TYR A 79 -4.80 -9.45 -6.04
CA TYR A 79 -3.79 -8.77 -5.24
C TYR A 79 -4.19 -8.66 -3.76
N TYR A 80 -3.18 -8.59 -2.87
CA TYR A 80 -3.39 -8.34 -1.44
C TYR A 80 -3.56 -6.84 -1.17
N GLY A 81 -4.22 -6.50 -0.04
CA GLY A 81 -4.33 -5.12 0.40
C GLY A 81 -5.32 -4.27 -0.38
N PHE A 82 -6.35 -4.90 -1.00
CA PHE A 82 -7.41 -4.11 -1.64
C PHE A 82 -8.09 -3.19 -0.63
N GLY A 83 -8.05 -1.90 -0.90
CA GLY A 83 -8.60 -0.86 -0.06
C GLY A 83 -8.91 0.42 -0.84
N LYS A 84 -9.30 1.46 -0.13
CA LYS A 84 -9.65 2.77 -0.74
C LYS A 84 -8.50 3.35 -1.58
N ASN A 85 -7.23 3.03 -1.22
CA ASN A 85 -6.04 3.46 -1.94
C ASN A 85 -6.00 2.93 -3.38
N ASN A 86 -6.48 1.73 -3.59
CA ASN A 86 -6.43 1.07 -4.87
C ASN A 86 -7.36 1.73 -5.88
N ILE A 87 -8.54 2.15 -5.42
CA ILE A 87 -9.53 2.81 -6.27
C ILE A 87 -8.96 4.14 -6.79
N PHE A 88 -8.32 4.92 -5.91
CA PHE A 88 -7.67 6.16 -6.34
C PHE A 88 -6.55 5.91 -7.36
N LEU A 89 -5.60 5.00 -7.05
CA LEU A 89 -4.47 4.73 -7.94
C LEU A 89 -4.91 4.21 -9.31
N LEU A 90 -5.95 3.37 -9.35
CA LEU A 90 -6.53 2.88 -10.61
C LEU A 90 -7.24 4.00 -11.39
N THR A 91 -8.03 4.83 -10.71
CA THR A 91 -8.69 5.97 -11.36
C THR A 91 -7.67 6.97 -11.89
N PHE A 92 -6.62 7.25 -11.10
CA PHE A 92 -5.49 8.07 -11.50
C PHE A 92 -4.78 7.51 -12.74
N PHE A 93 -4.46 6.22 -12.74
CA PHE A 93 -3.82 5.55 -13.86
C PHE A 93 -4.62 5.70 -15.16
N TRP A 94 -5.94 5.49 -15.09
CA TRP A 94 -6.82 5.66 -16.24
C TRP A 94 -6.98 7.13 -16.66
N ALA A 95 -6.95 8.07 -15.71
CA ALA A 95 -6.95 9.50 -16.05
C ALA A 95 -5.69 9.89 -16.83
N VAL A 96 -4.51 9.45 -16.39
CA VAL A 96 -3.25 9.69 -17.08
C VAL A 96 -3.25 9.04 -18.46
N TRP A 97 -3.74 7.79 -18.58
CA TRP A 97 -3.83 7.09 -19.87
C TRP A 97 -4.73 7.84 -20.86
N ALA A 98 -5.93 8.24 -20.43
CA ALA A 98 -6.85 9.02 -21.26
C ALA A 98 -6.23 10.35 -21.72
N LEU A 99 -5.53 11.08 -20.84
CA LEU A 99 -4.83 12.31 -21.21
C LEU A 99 -3.72 12.08 -22.23
N VAL A 100 -2.94 11.01 -22.08
CA VAL A 100 -1.90 10.63 -23.04
C VAL A 100 -2.52 10.33 -24.41
N GLU A 101 -3.61 9.56 -24.46
CA GLU A 101 -4.31 9.27 -25.70
C GLU A 101 -4.85 10.55 -26.38
N MET A 102 -5.46 11.45 -25.61
CA MET A 102 -5.95 12.73 -26.13
C MET A 102 -4.84 13.59 -26.71
N ILE A 103 -3.69 13.71 -26.01
CA ILE A 103 -2.54 14.47 -26.50
C ILE A 103 -2.05 13.90 -27.82
N ILE A 104 -1.97 12.58 -27.95
CA ILE A 104 -1.50 11.92 -29.18
C ILE A 104 -2.47 12.13 -30.32
N VAL A 105 -3.79 12.03 -30.06
CA VAL A 105 -4.83 12.28 -31.06
C VAL A 105 -4.68 13.69 -31.62
N PHE A 106 -4.57 14.71 -30.77
CA PHE A 106 -4.42 16.10 -31.24
C PHE A 106 -3.07 16.35 -31.91
N PHE A 107 -1.99 15.73 -31.41
CA PHE A 107 -0.68 15.82 -32.04
C PHE A 107 -0.68 15.24 -33.47
N LEU A 108 -1.26 14.07 -33.66
CA LEU A 108 -1.36 13.44 -34.95
C LEU A 108 -2.26 14.21 -35.96
N ASN A 109 -3.31 14.88 -35.46
CA ASN A 109 -4.16 15.75 -36.26
C ASN A 109 -3.39 16.91 -36.93
N LEU A 110 -2.27 17.35 -36.33
CA LEU A 110 -1.41 18.37 -36.95
C LEU A 110 -0.70 17.88 -38.22
N PHE A 111 -0.53 16.56 -38.38
CA PHE A 111 0.16 15.97 -39.54
C PHE A 111 -0.78 15.54 -40.67
N CYS A 112 -2.09 15.82 -40.58
CA CYS A 112 -3.10 15.51 -41.62
C CYS A 112 -3.04 14.07 -42.14
N LEU A 113 -2.84 13.08 -41.26
CA LEU A 113 -2.79 11.67 -41.60
C LEU A 113 -4.19 11.16 -41.98
N GLU A 114 -4.27 10.12 -42.83
CA GLU A 114 -5.52 9.44 -43.12
C GLU A 114 -6.11 8.81 -41.84
N GLN A 115 -7.43 8.85 -41.70
CA GLN A 115 -8.13 8.46 -40.45
C GLN A 115 -7.85 7.03 -40.00
N LYS A 116 -7.59 6.12 -40.96
CA LYS A 116 -7.26 4.72 -40.67
C LYS A 116 -5.87 4.55 -40.08
N ASP A 117 -4.88 5.22 -40.65
CA ASP A 117 -3.48 5.17 -40.16
C ASP A 117 -3.33 5.94 -38.86
N PHE A 118 -4.11 7.00 -38.66
CA PHE A 118 -4.18 7.80 -37.49
C PHE A 118 -4.52 6.99 -36.23
N ASN A 119 -5.61 6.21 -36.23
CA ASN A 119 -6.03 5.41 -35.08
C ASN A 119 -5.00 4.33 -34.74
N MET A 120 -4.38 3.73 -35.73
CA MET A 120 -3.38 2.69 -35.57
C MET A 120 -2.08 3.22 -34.96
N ILE A 121 -1.53 4.29 -35.55
CA ILE A 121 -0.31 4.94 -35.10
C ILE A 121 -0.52 5.52 -33.67
N GLY A 122 -1.64 6.20 -33.41
CA GLY A 122 -1.99 6.74 -32.12
C GLY A 122 -2.03 5.67 -31.02
N SER A 123 -2.65 4.53 -31.31
CA SER A 123 -2.72 3.41 -30.38
C SER A 123 -1.34 2.81 -30.08
N ILE A 124 -0.44 2.72 -31.03
CA ILE A 124 0.94 2.25 -30.82
C ILE A 124 1.70 3.22 -29.93
N ILE A 125 1.69 4.52 -30.28
CA ILE A 125 2.44 5.54 -29.55
C ILE A 125 1.95 5.64 -28.11
N SER A 126 0.63 5.66 -27.86
CA SER A 126 0.06 5.74 -26.51
C SER A 126 0.51 4.58 -25.63
N LYS A 127 0.48 3.36 -26.17
CA LYS A 127 0.92 2.17 -25.43
C LYS A 127 2.41 2.17 -25.11
N ILE A 128 3.24 2.64 -26.05
CA ILE A 128 4.69 2.78 -25.82
C ILE A 128 4.94 3.79 -24.70
N ILE A 129 4.30 4.97 -24.75
CA ILE A 129 4.44 6.00 -23.70
C ILE A 129 3.97 5.46 -22.34
N MET A 130 2.82 4.81 -22.28
CA MET A 130 2.29 4.23 -21.04
C MET A 130 3.18 3.10 -20.51
N LEU A 131 3.76 2.29 -21.39
CA LEU A 131 4.70 1.25 -21.00
C LEU A 131 5.97 1.84 -20.38
N ILE A 132 6.56 2.84 -21.02
CA ILE A 132 7.72 3.55 -20.49
C ILE A 132 7.36 4.21 -19.14
N GLY A 133 6.22 4.90 -19.06
CA GLY A 133 5.74 5.53 -17.84
C GLY A 133 5.56 4.55 -16.69
N THR A 134 4.98 3.38 -16.94
CA THR A 134 4.83 2.34 -15.90
C THR A 134 6.16 1.72 -15.47
N TYR A 135 7.14 1.60 -16.36
CA TYR A 135 8.50 1.17 -16.00
C TYR A 135 9.23 2.21 -15.16
N ILE A 136 9.18 3.50 -15.53
CA ILE A 136 9.74 4.59 -14.73
C ILE A 136 9.09 4.60 -13.34
N LEU A 137 7.76 4.50 -13.28
CA LEU A 137 7.03 4.46 -12.05
C LEU A 137 7.45 3.27 -11.17
N SER A 138 7.65 2.09 -11.75
CA SER A 138 8.10 0.91 -11.03
C SER A 138 9.53 1.02 -10.49
N PHE A 139 10.37 1.80 -11.15
CA PHE A 139 11.74 2.07 -10.70
C PHE A 139 11.79 3.09 -9.55
N VAL A 140 11.00 4.16 -9.67
CA VAL A 140 10.93 5.25 -8.68
C VAL A 140 10.15 4.83 -7.44
N TRP A 141 9.07 4.05 -7.64
CA TRP A 141 8.21 3.62 -6.56
C TRP A 141 8.74 2.34 -5.90
N LYS A 142 9.62 2.50 -4.92
CA LYS A 142 9.99 1.38 -4.07
C LYS A 142 8.73 0.84 -3.37
N LYS A 143 8.49 -0.49 -3.44
CA LYS A 143 7.40 -1.17 -2.71
C LYS A 143 7.35 -0.65 -1.27
N ARG A 144 6.40 0.21 -1.00
CA ARG A 144 6.14 0.74 0.35
C ARG A 144 5.01 -0.09 0.93
N GLU A 145 5.22 -0.60 2.15
CA GLU A 145 4.15 -1.24 2.92
C GLU A 145 2.91 -0.35 2.95
N ASN A 146 1.73 -0.99 2.93
CA ASN A 146 0.41 -0.36 2.86
C ASN A 146 0.21 0.66 4.00
N SER A 147 0.71 1.87 3.84
CA SER A 147 0.44 2.96 4.77
C SER A 147 -0.96 3.50 4.47
N LEU A 148 -1.83 3.44 5.48
CA LEU A 148 -3.17 3.98 5.38
C LEU A 148 -3.12 5.51 5.36
N ILE A 149 -3.34 6.10 4.19
CA ILE A 149 -3.49 7.55 4.06
C ILE A 149 -4.83 7.95 4.71
N PRO A 150 -4.88 9.09 5.41
CA PRO A 150 -6.14 9.60 5.95
C PRO A 150 -7.21 9.79 4.86
N VAL A 151 -8.44 9.34 5.15
CA VAL A 151 -9.55 9.30 4.19
C VAL A 151 -9.81 10.64 3.49
N LYS A 152 -9.55 11.76 4.18
CA LYS A 152 -9.72 13.11 3.62
C LYS A 152 -8.87 13.38 2.37
N TYR A 153 -7.62 12.92 2.34
CA TYR A 153 -6.74 13.10 1.18
C TYR A 153 -7.15 12.25 -0.02
N TYR A 154 -7.68 11.06 0.25
CA TYR A 154 -8.24 10.16 -0.74
C TYR A 154 -9.34 10.78 -1.54
N ILE A 155 -10.34 11.40 -0.86
CA ILE A 155 -11.49 12.04 -1.48
C ILE A 155 -11.00 13.15 -2.42
N VAL A 156 -10.06 13.99 -1.94
CA VAL A 156 -9.51 15.08 -2.75
C VAL A 156 -8.82 14.55 -4.00
N PHE A 157 -7.91 13.57 -3.86
CA PHE A 157 -7.18 13.01 -5.01
C PHE A 157 -8.10 12.31 -6.01
N PHE A 158 -9.13 11.61 -5.54
CA PHE A 158 -10.11 10.96 -6.39
C PHE A 158 -10.91 11.98 -7.22
N PHE A 159 -11.41 13.03 -6.59
CA PHE A 159 -12.15 14.08 -7.30
C PHE A 159 -11.28 14.84 -8.29
N VAL A 160 -10.02 15.08 -7.99
CA VAL A 160 -9.11 15.73 -8.95
C VAL A 160 -8.88 14.87 -10.18
N SER A 161 -8.67 13.56 -10.00
CA SER A 161 -8.48 12.63 -11.13
C SER A 161 -9.73 12.55 -12.00
N ILE A 162 -10.92 12.46 -11.41
CA ILE A 162 -12.21 12.49 -12.16
C ILE A 162 -12.42 13.84 -12.82
N GLY A 163 -12.13 14.94 -12.11
CA GLY A 163 -12.23 16.29 -12.66
C GLY A 163 -11.34 16.49 -13.87
N SER A 164 -10.12 15.95 -13.88
CA SER A 164 -9.23 16.02 -15.03
C SER A 164 -9.77 15.26 -16.25
N ILE A 165 -10.40 14.08 -16.05
CA ILE A 165 -11.07 13.35 -17.12
C ILE A 165 -12.26 14.14 -17.66
N TYR A 166 -13.07 14.73 -16.78
CA TYR A 166 -14.23 15.54 -17.17
C TYR A 166 -13.81 16.77 -17.99
N ILE A 167 -12.80 17.53 -17.53
CA ILE A 167 -12.29 18.69 -18.24
C ILE A 167 -11.71 18.25 -19.61
N ALA A 168 -10.95 17.16 -19.65
CA ALA A 168 -10.41 16.62 -20.89
C ALA A 168 -11.53 16.28 -21.89
N ALA A 169 -12.57 15.58 -21.44
CA ALA A 169 -13.74 15.26 -22.28
C ALA A 169 -14.47 16.53 -22.75
N ALA A 170 -14.71 17.50 -21.86
CA ALA A 170 -15.37 18.76 -22.22
C ALA A 170 -14.58 19.53 -23.30
N VAL A 171 -13.26 19.62 -23.16
CA VAL A 171 -12.38 20.27 -24.14
C VAL A 171 -12.38 19.50 -25.47
N PHE A 172 -12.33 18.15 -25.42
CA PHE A 172 -12.36 17.31 -26.61
C PHE A 172 -13.60 17.52 -27.46
N PHE A 173 -14.76 17.69 -26.84
CA PHE A 173 -16.04 17.88 -27.53
C PHE A 173 -16.34 19.34 -27.89
N SER A 174 -15.76 20.33 -27.25
CA SER A 174 -16.10 21.74 -27.43
C SER A 174 -15.07 22.55 -28.20
N GLU A 175 -13.81 22.11 -28.21
CA GLU A 175 -12.70 22.92 -28.73
C GLU A 175 -12.43 22.61 -30.20
N ASN A 176 -12.49 23.66 -31.03
CA ASN A 176 -12.14 23.58 -32.45
C ASN A 176 -10.64 23.87 -32.73
N ASN A 177 -9.91 24.38 -31.68
CA ASN A 177 -8.52 24.74 -31.82
C ASN A 177 -7.62 23.64 -31.22
N THR A 178 -6.98 22.87 -32.12
CA THR A 178 -6.09 21.75 -31.79
C THR A 178 -4.96 22.13 -30.84
N VAL A 179 -4.35 23.34 -31.03
CA VAL A 179 -3.23 23.80 -30.21
C VAL A 179 -3.67 24.10 -28.78
N THR A 180 -4.82 24.79 -28.62
CA THR A 180 -5.38 25.08 -27.28
C THR A 180 -5.70 23.80 -26.54
N ALA A 181 -6.34 22.83 -27.19
CA ALA A 181 -6.64 21.54 -26.61
C ALA A 181 -5.38 20.80 -26.13
N MET A 182 -4.31 20.77 -26.94
CA MET A 182 -3.03 20.16 -26.56
C MET A 182 -2.41 20.83 -25.32
N ILE A 183 -2.45 22.15 -25.25
CA ILE A 183 -1.94 22.89 -24.08
C ILE A 183 -2.73 22.51 -22.83
N VAL A 184 -4.07 22.48 -22.89
CA VAL A 184 -4.92 22.11 -21.74
C VAL A 184 -4.63 20.69 -21.29
N PHE A 185 -4.54 19.71 -22.20
CA PHE A 185 -4.23 18.33 -21.82
C PHE A 185 -2.84 18.18 -21.22
N SER A 186 -1.85 18.92 -21.74
CA SER A 186 -0.50 18.92 -21.20
C SER A 186 -0.46 19.49 -19.78
N ILE A 187 -1.20 20.57 -19.52
CA ILE A 187 -1.35 21.15 -18.18
C ILE A 187 -2.03 20.15 -17.22
N LEU A 188 -3.12 19.49 -17.67
CA LEU A 188 -3.81 18.48 -16.87
C LEU A 188 -2.91 17.29 -16.56
N LEU A 189 -2.08 16.85 -17.51
CA LEU A 189 -1.11 15.77 -17.29
C LEU A 189 -0.08 16.19 -16.22
N LEU A 190 0.52 17.37 -16.33
CA LEU A 190 1.45 17.88 -15.32
C LEU A 190 0.79 17.98 -13.94
N PHE A 191 -0.46 18.43 -13.87
CA PHE A 191 -1.20 18.53 -12.63
C PHE A 191 -1.40 17.13 -11.99
N ASN A 192 -1.75 16.12 -12.78
CA ASN A 192 -1.85 14.75 -12.30
C ASN A 192 -0.48 14.21 -11.80
N MET A 193 0.64 14.56 -12.45
CA MET A 193 1.97 14.16 -11.98
C MET A 193 2.32 14.79 -10.63
N ILE A 194 1.99 16.08 -10.43
CA ILE A 194 2.18 16.76 -9.13
C ILE A 194 1.36 16.07 -8.03
N ILE A 195 0.11 15.67 -8.33
CA ILE A 195 -0.74 14.95 -7.39
C ILE A 195 -0.11 13.62 -6.97
N LEU A 196 0.49 12.89 -7.90
CA LEU A 196 1.19 11.64 -7.59
C LEU A 196 2.38 11.88 -6.64
N GLU A 197 3.13 12.95 -6.86
CA GLU A 197 4.24 13.31 -5.97
C GLU A 197 3.75 13.69 -4.57
N VAL A 198 2.70 14.50 -4.47
CA VAL A 198 2.07 14.86 -3.19
C VAL A 198 1.53 13.62 -2.47
N TYR A 199 0.88 12.71 -3.21
CA TYR A 199 0.42 11.44 -2.69
C TYR A 199 1.59 10.62 -2.09
N SER A 200 2.71 10.54 -2.82
CA SER A 200 3.91 9.85 -2.36
C SER A 200 4.46 10.43 -1.05
N LYS A 201 4.58 11.77 -0.98
CA LYS A 201 5.08 12.47 0.21
C LYS A 201 4.18 12.30 1.43
N ILE A 202 2.85 12.34 1.24
CA ILE A 202 1.88 12.12 2.33
C ILE A 202 1.98 10.68 2.84
N THR A 203 2.11 9.71 1.94
CA THR A 203 2.30 8.30 2.29
C THR A 203 3.55 8.10 3.14
N GLU A 204 4.68 8.69 2.72
CA GLU A 204 5.94 8.66 3.46
C GLU A 204 5.84 9.27 4.84
N LYS A 205 5.25 10.46 4.94
CA LYS A 205 5.04 11.14 6.22
C LYS A 205 4.18 10.30 7.18
N THR A 206 3.09 9.72 6.68
CA THR A 206 2.20 8.88 7.50
C THR A 206 2.90 7.61 8.00
N MET A 207 3.80 7.04 7.18
CA MET A 207 4.62 5.89 7.57
C MET A 207 5.60 6.25 8.68
N LEU A 208 6.33 7.36 8.53
CA LEU A 208 7.26 7.85 9.54
C LEU A 208 6.57 8.18 10.87
N GLU A 209 5.36 8.77 10.83
CA GLU A 209 4.56 9.03 12.03
C GLU A 209 4.16 7.73 12.76
N LYS A 210 3.81 6.69 12.01
CA LYS A 210 3.52 5.37 12.61
C LYS A 210 4.75 4.74 13.23
N GLU A 211 5.88 4.73 12.53
CA GLU A 211 7.14 4.21 13.07
C GLU A 211 7.51 4.94 14.35
N LYS A 212 7.43 6.26 14.38
CA LYS A 212 7.66 7.07 15.58
C LYS A 212 6.77 6.62 16.74
N THR A 213 5.47 6.45 16.49
CA THR A 213 4.52 6.00 17.54
C THR A 213 4.89 4.61 18.07
N VAL A 214 5.31 3.68 17.22
CA VAL A 214 5.76 2.34 17.64
C VAL A 214 7.03 2.45 18.50
N TYR A 215 8.01 3.26 18.09
CA TYR A 215 9.23 3.48 18.88
C TYR A 215 8.93 4.11 20.25
N GLU A 216 8.03 5.10 20.32
CA GLU A 216 7.60 5.71 21.59
C GLU A 216 6.95 4.67 22.51
N GLN A 217 6.10 3.78 21.98
CA GLN A 217 5.51 2.68 22.74
C GLN A 217 6.58 1.70 23.26
N GLN A 218 7.56 1.34 22.41
CA GLN A 218 8.65 0.45 22.80
C GLN A 218 9.50 1.07 23.92
N ILE A 219 9.86 2.35 23.82
CA ILE A 219 10.59 3.08 24.85
C ILE A 219 9.80 3.10 26.17
N HIS A 220 8.50 3.35 26.10
CA HIS A 220 7.65 3.35 27.28
C HIS A 220 7.61 1.97 27.97
N MET A 221 7.46 0.89 27.21
CA MET A 221 7.50 -0.48 27.73
C MET A 221 8.86 -0.80 28.35
N MET A 222 9.97 -0.46 27.69
CA MET A 222 11.32 -0.67 28.23
C MET A 222 11.53 0.10 29.55
N THR A 223 11.05 1.35 29.62
CA THR A 223 11.14 2.17 30.83
C THR A 223 10.34 1.57 31.98
N ASN A 224 9.16 1.05 31.72
CA ASN A 224 8.34 0.38 32.74
C ASN A 224 9.01 -0.93 33.21
N ASN A 225 9.49 -1.77 32.31
CA ASN A 225 10.20 -2.99 32.66
C ASN A 225 11.45 -2.69 33.50
N THR A 226 12.19 -1.62 33.21
CA THR A 226 13.37 -1.20 33.97
C THR A 226 12.98 -0.75 35.39
N LYS A 227 11.85 -0.04 35.55
CA LYS A 227 11.33 0.36 36.87
C LYS A 227 10.91 -0.86 37.66
N GLU A 228 10.24 -1.84 37.10
CA GLU A 228 9.85 -3.08 37.77
C GLU A 228 11.07 -3.88 38.18
N GLN A 229 12.06 -4.05 37.29
CA GLN A 229 13.32 -4.71 37.65
C GLN A 229 14.05 -4.00 38.80
N LYS A 230 14.09 -2.67 38.80
CA LYS A 230 14.69 -1.92 39.90
C LYS A 230 13.96 -2.15 41.23
N LYS A 231 12.63 -2.15 41.18
CA LYS A 231 11.82 -2.42 42.39
C LYS A 231 12.07 -3.85 42.92
N LEU A 232 12.06 -4.85 42.05
CA LEU A 232 12.40 -6.21 42.40
C LEU A 232 13.80 -6.32 43.05
N MET A 233 14.79 -5.62 42.48
CA MET A 233 16.15 -5.60 43.02
C MET A 233 16.20 -4.95 44.42
N GLU A 234 15.46 -3.86 44.63
CA GLU A 234 15.33 -3.21 45.95
C GLU A 234 14.68 -4.14 46.98
N ASP A 235 13.64 -4.87 46.58
CA ASP A 235 12.95 -5.84 47.42
C ASP A 235 13.89 -7.02 47.76
N PHE A 236 14.63 -7.57 46.81
CA PHE A 236 15.66 -8.58 47.06
C PHE A 236 16.77 -8.10 48.01
N HIS A 237 17.19 -6.84 47.90
CA HIS A 237 18.16 -6.27 48.85
C HIS A 237 17.62 -6.18 50.26
N ARG A 238 16.34 -5.82 50.43
CA ARG A 238 15.69 -5.80 51.76
C ARG A 238 15.60 -7.20 52.36
N GLU A 239 15.09 -8.18 51.60
CA GLU A 239 14.98 -9.56 52.07
C GLU A 239 16.35 -10.14 52.44
N ARG A 240 17.37 -9.89 51.65
CA ARG A 240 18.74 -10.33 51.95
C ARG A 240 19.25 -9.71 53.26
N HIS A 241 18.99 -8.42 53.47
CA HIS A 241 19.39 -7.73 54.70
C HIS A 241 18.66 -8.32 55.93
N ASP A 242 17.38 -8.60 55.81
CA ASP A 242 16.58 -9.20 56.88
C ASP A 242 17.04 -10.62 57.20
N LEU A 243 17.37 -11.42 56.18
CA LEU A 243 17.96 -12.75 56.38
C LEU A 243 19.31 -12.68 57.12
N ILE A 244 20.20 -11.75 56.73
CA ILE A 244 21.48 -11.56 57.39
C ILE A 244 21.26 -11.18 58.87
N ASN A 245 20.33 -10.28 59.18
CA ASN A 245 20.02 -9.91 60.54
C ASN A 245 19.48 -11.08 61.35
N LYS A 246 18.56 -11.88 60.79
CA LYS A 246 18.06 -13.10 61.44
C LYS A 246 19.19 -14.11 61.71
N LEU A 247 20.12 -14.32 60.78
CA LEU A 247 21.27 -15.20 60.95
C LEU A 247 22.23 -14.69 62.04
N ILE A 248 22.43 -13.37 62.19
CA ILE A 248 23.23 -12.79 63.26
C ILE A 248 22.59 -13.04 64.60
N VAL A 249 21.26 -12.88 64.73
CA VAL A 249 20.52 -13.17 65.98
C VAL A 249 20.67 -14.67 66.33
N LEU A 250 20.42 -15.57 65.42
CA LEU A 250 20.57 -17.02 65.64
C LEU A 250 21.98 -17.40 66.02
N LYS A 251 23.01 -16.79 65.43
CA LYS A 251 24.41 -17.02 65.80
C LYS A 251 24.66 -16.61 67.31
N ASN A 252 24.16 -15.45 67.72
CA ASN A 252 24.29 -14.98 69.11
C ASN A 252 23.58 -15.90 70.09
N GLU A 253 22.39 -16.41 69.81
CA GLU A 253 21.66 -17.36 70.66
C GLU A 253 22.39 -18.71 70.75
N ILE A 254 23.05 -19.19 69.71
CA ILE A 254 23.90 -20.38 69.77
C ILE A 254 25.10 -20.16 70.70
N GLU A 255 25.76 -19.01 70.60
CA GLU A 255 26.91 -18.66 71.46
C GLU A 255 26.54 -18.57 72.94
N HIS A 256 25.28 -18.20 73.23
CA HIS A 256 24.79 -18.15 74.67
C HIS A 256 24.17 -19.47 75.16
N GLY A 257 24.16 -20.52 74.29
CA GLY A 257 23.75 -21.86 74.69
C GLY A 257 22.26 -22.16 74.62
N GLU A 258 21.45 -21.26 74.02
CA GLU A 258 19.99 -21.38 73.87
C GLU A 258 19.58 -22.23 72.65
N LYS A 259 20.05 -23.46 72.57
CA LYS A 259 19.82 -24.37 71.41
C LYS A 259 18.34 -24.60 71.08
N GLU A 260 17.45 -24.70 72.06
CA GLU A 260 16.01 -24.96 71.79
C GLU A 260 15.30 -23.76 71.15
N ASN A 261 15.71 -22.54 71.45
CA ASN A 261 15.17 -21.33 70.85
C ASN A 261 15.61 -21.19 69.40
N VAL A 262 16.87 -21.50 69.10
CA VAL A 262 17.44 -21.48 67.78
C VAL A 262 16.71 -22.48 66.80
N ILE A 263 16.48 -23.72 67.30
CA ILE A 263 15.76 -24.73 66.52
C ILE A 263 14.35 -24.23 66.19
N ARG A 264 13.64 -23.66 67.17
CA ARG A 264 12.26 -23.16 66.95
C ARG A 264 12.20 -21.96 66.02
N GLU A 265 13.21 -21.10 66.00
CA GLU A 265 13.32 -19.95 65.07
C GLU A 265 13.65 -20.39 63.66
N ILE A 266 14.54 -21.39 63.48
CA ILE A 266 14.84 -21.99 62.17
C ILE A 266 13.60 -22.68 61.60
N ASP A 267 12.84 -23.43 62.40
CA ASP A 267 11.61 -24.10 61.96
C ASP A 267 10.57 -23.07 61.49
N LYS A 268 10.41 -21.93 62.17
CA LYS A 268 9.55 -20.84 61.70
C LYS A 268 9.99 -20.23 60.38
N ILE A 269 11.29 -20.05 60.16
CA ILE A 269 11.82 -19.51 58.89
C ILE A 269 11.56 -20.49 57.77
N ILE A 270 11.71 -21.79 57.99
CA ILE A 270 11.43 -22.85 56.99
C ILE A 270 9.93 -22.90 56.69
N GLU A 271 9.07 -22.83 57.65
CA GLU A 271 7.61 -22.88 57.50
C GLU A 271 7.08 -21.66 56.74
N ASN A 272 7.58 -20.46 57.03
CA ASN A 272 7.22 -19.25 56.28
C ASN A 272 7.66 -19.31 54.82
N ASN A 273 8.86 -19.81 54.50
CA ASN A 273 9.32 -19.97 53.12
C ASN A 273 8.55 -21.06 52.38
N HIS A 274 8.03 -22.09 53.05
CA HIS A 274 7.18 -23.09 52.39
C HIS A 274 5.79 -22.53 52.09
N THR A 275 5.21 -21.67 52.90
CA THR A 275 3.88 -21.09 52.66
C THR A 275 3.89 -20.06 51.53
N GLU A 276 4.95 -19.28 51.35
CA GLU A 276 5.07 -18.32 50.22
C GLU A 276 5.24 -19.02 48.88
N ASN A 277 5.94 -20.14 48.83
CA ASN A 277 6.08 -20.93 47.55
C ASN A 277 4.75 -21.56 47.08
N TYR A 278 3.86 -21.94 48.00
CA TYR A 278 2.55 -22.51 47.62
C TYR A 278 1.57 -21.44 47.06
N ILE A 279 1.71 -20.17 47.45
CA ILE A 279 0.86 -19.08 46.99
C ILE A 279 1.29 -18.62 45.58
N SER A 280 2.60 -18.68 45.26
CA SER A 280 3.10 -18.28 43.95
C SER A 280 2.77 -19.29 42.83
N ASP A 281 2.63 -20.59 43.17
CA ASP A 281 2.32 -21.67 42.21
C ASP A 281 0.81 -21.83 41.88
N SER A 282 -0.05 -21.24 42.75
CA SER A 282 -1.51 -21.32 42.56
C SER A 282 -2.12 -20.15 41.78
N GLY A 283 -1.30 -19.20 41.30
CA GLY A 283 -1.69 -17.97 40.66
C GLY A 283 -1.36 -17.90 39.13
N ASN A 284 -0.96 -19.02 38.48
CA ASN A 284 -0.72 -19.09 37.01
C ASN A 284 -1.84 -19.86 36.31
#